data_cdc5f8375234ec293316dbc74c71ff79
#
_entry.id   cdc5f8375234ec293316dbc74c71ff79
#
_cell.length_a   1.000
_cell.length_b   1.000
_cell.length_c   1.000
_cell.angle_alpha   90.00
_cell.angle_beta   90.00
_cell.angle_gamma   90.00
#
_symmetry.space_group_name_H-M   'P 1'
#
loop_
_entity.id
_entity.type
_entity.pdbx_description
1 polymer ?
#
loop_
_entity_poly.entity_id
_entity_poly.type
_entity_poly.pdbx_seq_one_letter_code
_entity_poly.pdbx_strand_id
1 'polypeptide(L)'
;MRNRWLPSAIIAAASAAGVLREGPAGSAWFAHLDGHGVVAHVDVRGPTYKGSLTGGAKSLFRLPPKGPPLPRLVLAEAAIDALSVAAIESLRRDTLYAATGGGMGPGTIAALEALLASMARLPGALLCSAADANGPGDRFAGRHRLLVEQFRIPFTRLRAPIEGGDWNDVLRARSEANGAQP
;
A
#
# COMPACT_ATOMS: atom_id res chain seq x y z
N MET A 1 6.58 14.41 -5.83
CA MET A 1 6.50 12.99 -6.29
C MET A 1 7.50 12.63 -7.39
N ARG A 2 8.05 13.63 -8.12
CA ARG A 2 9.05 13.39 -9.21
C ARG A 2 10.19 12.44 -8.79
N ASN A 3 10.76 12.65 -7.59
CA ASN A 3 11.86 11.80 -7.09
C ASN A 3 11.45 10.37 -6.69
N ARG A 4 10.16 10.00 -6.82
CA ARG A 4 9.64 8.67 -6.48
C ARG A 4 9.25 7.85 -7.71
N TRP A 5 9.43 8.40 -8.91
CA TRP A 5 9.22 7.70 -10.19
C TRP A 5 7.83 7.08 -10.38
N LEU A 6 6.85 7.52 -9.58
CA LEU A 6 5.47 7.06 -9.77
C LEU A 6 4.92 7.61 -11.10
N PRO A 7 4.44 6.73 -12.01
CA PRO A 7 3.86 7.16 -13.27
C PRO A 7 2.65 8.08 -13.06
N SER A 8 2.49 9.05 -13.96
CA SER A 8 1.38 10.03 -13.91
C SER A 8 0.00 9.35 -13.86
N ALA A 9 -0.17 8.22 -14.52
CA ALA A 9 -1.41 7.44 -14.49
C ALA A 9 -1.75 6.93 -13.07
N ILE A 10 -0.75 6.47 -12.31
CA ILE A 10 -0.93 6.00 -10.93
C ILE A 10 -1.23 7.17 -9.99
N ILE A 11 -0.50 8.28 -10.17
CA ILE A 11 -0.75 9.51 -9.41
C ILE A 11 -2.17 10.02 -9.68
N ALA A 12 -2.58 10.08 -10.95
CA ALA A 12 -3.92 10.51 -11.34
C ALA A 12 -5.02 9.58 -10.75
N ALA A 13 -4.83 8.27 -10.81
CA ALA A 13 -5.76 7.29 -10.23
C ALA A 13 -5.90 7.47 -8.70
N ALA A 14 -4.78 7.60 -7.97
CA ALA A 14 -4.79 7.79 -6.52
C ALA A 14 -5.38 9.17 -6.13
N SER A 15 -5.11 10.21 -6.93
CA SER A 15 -5.66 11.55 -6.70
C SER A 15 -7.16 11.61 -6.99
N ALA A 16 -7.62 11.03 -8.09
CA ALA A 16 -9.04 10.92 -8.42
C ALA A 16 -9.81 10.10 -7.38
N ALA A 17 -9.17 9.07 -6.81
CA ALA A 17 -9.70 8.29 -5.71
C ALA A 17 -9.72 9.04 -4.36
N GLY A 18 -9.11 10.23 -4.27
CA GLY A 18 -9.04 11.05 -3.07
C GLY A 18 -8.08 10.55 -1.99
N VAL A 19 -7.25 9.54 -2.30
CA VAL A 19 -6.31 8.94 -1.34
C VAL A 19 -4.89 9.50 -1.45
N LEU A 20 -4.61 10.28 -2.48
CA LEU A 20 -3.37 11.03 -2.64
C LEU A 20 -3.68 12.50 -2.90
N ARG A 21 -3.05 13.40 -2.15
CA ARG A 21 -3.15 14.84 -2.33
C ARG A 21 -1.81 15.51 -2.19
N GLU A 22 -1.66 16.65 -2.82
CA GLU A 22 -0.56 17.57 -2.56
C GLU A 22 -0.86 18.33 -1.27
N GLY A 23 0.13 18.43 -0.41
CA GLY A 23 0.11 19.20 0.82
C GLY A 23 1.09 20.35 0.78
N PRO A 24 1.20 21.13 1.86
CA PRO A 24 2.14 22.25 1.98
C PRO A 24 3.59 21.84 1.67
N ALA A 25 4.36 22.79 1.15
CA ALA A 25 5.79 22.65 0.82
C ALA A 25 6.09 21.45 -0.11
N GLY A 26 5.19 21.16 -1.05
CA GLY A 26 5.35 20.07 -2.02
C GLY A 26 5.30 18.66 -1.40
N SER A 27 4.71 18.52 -0.22
CA SER A 27 4.52 17.23 0.42
C SER A 27 3.42 16.42 -0.28
N ALA A 28 3.52 15.10 -0.21
CA ALA A 28 2.46 14.17 -0.63
C ALA A 28 1.74 13.64 0.61
N TRP A 29 0.43 13.71 0.59
CA TRP A 29 -0.46 13.27 1.66
C TRP A 29 -1.21 12.02 1.23
N PHE A 30 -1.03 10.93 1.97
CA PHE A 30 -1.66 9.64 1.72
C PHE A 30 -2.76 9.40 2.76
N ALA A 31 -4.01 9.45 2.32
CA ALA A 31 -5.16 9.28 3.21
C ALA A 31 -5.46 7.81 3.48
N HIS A 32 -5.61 7.47 4.75
CA HIS A 32 -6.19 6.21 5.21
C HIS A 32 -7.67 6.44 5.49
N LEU A 33 -8.53 5.65 4.86
CA LEU A 33 -9.97 5.77 5.04
C LEU A 33 -10.47 4.71 6.02
N ASP A 34 -11.44 5.08 6.85
CA ASP A 34 -12.18 4.15 7.68
C ASP A 34 -13.19 3.31 6.87
N GLY A 35 -14.00 2.49 7.55
CA GLY A 35 -15.03 1.66 6.92
C GLY A 35 -16.17 2.46 6.26
N HIS A 36 -16.34 3.74 6.60
CA HIS A 36 -17.33 4.66 6.02
C HIS A 36 -16.75 5.50 4.89
N GLY A 37 -15.44 5.40 4.63
CA GLY A 37 -14.75 6.17 3.61
C GLY A 37 -14.41 7.59 4.04
N VAL A 38 -14.41 7.85 5.34
CA VAL A 38 -13.94 9.11 5.94
C VAL A 38 -12.43 9.01 6.18
N VAL A 39 -11.72 10.13 5.99
CA VAL A 39 -10.27 10.17 6.28
C VAL A 39 -10.05 10.01 7.78
N ALA A 40 -9.48 8.88 8.17
CA ALA A 40 -9.16 8.55 9.56
C ALA A 40 -7.71 8.89 9.94
N HIS A 41 -6.81 8.91 8.96
CA HIS A 41 -5.39 9.18 9.16
C HIS A 41 -4.74 9.66 7.87
N VAL A 42 -3.64 10.41 7.97
CA VAL A 42 -2.87 10.87 6.81
C VAL A 42 -1.38 10.65 7.05
N ASP A 43 -0.75 9.83 6.24
CA ASP A 43 0.70 9.77 6.14
C ASP A 43 1.22 10.91 5.27
N VAL A 44 2.31 11.54 5.68
CA VAL A 44 2.93 12.67 4.99
C VAL A 44 4.34 12.32 4.54
N ARG A 45 4.64 12.63 3.28
CA ARG A 45 5.98 12.52 2.71
C ARG A 45 6.35 13.83 2.02
N GLY A 46 7.22 14.60 2.64
CA GLY A 46 7.81 15.81 2.09
C GLY A 46 9.25 15.58 1.62
N PRO A 47 9.90 16.62 1.08
CA PRO A 47 11.32 16.57 0.70
C PRO A 47 12.23 16.21 1.88
N THR A 48 11.93 16.75 3.06
CA THR A 48 12.72 16.60 4.30
C THR A 48 11.91 16.01 5.47
N TYR A 49 10.61 15.73 5.28
CA TYR A 49 9.71 15.26 6.33
C TYR A 49 9.09 13.92 5.97
N LYS A 50 9.13 13.00 6.93
CA LYS A 50 8.43 11.71 6.90
C LYS A 50 7.68 11.55 8.22
N GLY A 51 6.36 11.49 8.17
CA GLY A 51 5.54 11.36 9.37
C GLY A 51 4.07 11.24 9.05
N SER A 52 3.22 11.66 9.96
CA SER A 52 1.78 11.67 9.81
C SER A 52 1.17 12.90 10.49
N LEU A 53 -0.06 13.24 10.13
CA LEU A 53 -0.83 14.26 10.84
C LEU A 53 -1.26 13.74 12.20
N THR A 54 -1.24 14.63 13.20
CA THR A 54 -1.68 14.35 14.58
C THR A 54 -3.20 14.19 14.64
N GLY A 55 -3.69 13.38 15.59
CA GLY A 55 -5.11 13.29 15.94
C GLY A 55 -5.90 12.26 15.14
N GLY A 56 -5.28 11.56 14.19
CA GLY A 56 -5.95 10.52 13.42
C GLY A 56 -5.79 9.11 14.01
N ALA A 57 -6.76 8.24 13.76
CA ALA A 57 -6.68 6.81 14.05
C ALA A 57 -6.15 6.05 12.85
N LYS A 58 -4.98 5.43 12.99
CA LYS A 58 -4.34 4.70 11.89
C LYS A 58 -5.23 3.53 11.42
N SER A 59 -5.44 3.47 10.12
CA SER A 59 -6.17 2.42 9.42
C SER A 59 -5.31 1.91 8.26
N LEU A 60 -5.89 1.70 7.07
CA LEU A 60 -5.18 1.29 5.86
C LEU A 60 -5.25 2.37 4.78
N PHE A 61 -4.11 2.64 4.15
CA PHE A 61 -4.13 3.20 2.80
C PHE A 61 -4.66 2.14 1.83
N ARG A 62 -5.53 2.50 0.89
CA ARG A 62 -6.13 1.59 -0.09
C ARG A 62 -6.31 2.24 -1.45
N LEU A 63 -5.98 1.50 -2.52
CA LEU A 63 -6.27 1.86 -3.91
C LEU A 63 -6.80 0.61 -4.64
N PRO A 64 -8.08 0.59 -5.10
CA PRO A 64 -9.11 1.62 -4.90
C PRO A 64 -9.57 1.71 -3.43
N PRO A 65 -10.00 2.88 -2.96
CA PRO A 65 -10.42 3.05 -1.56
C PRO A 65 -11.83 2.50 -1.28
N LYS A 66 -12.65 2.36 -2.31
CA LYS A 66 -14.06 1.92 -2.27
C LYS A 66 -14.34 0.98 -3.43
N GLY A 67 -15.37 0.17 -3.28
CA GLY A 67 -15.83 -0.76 -4.31
C GLY A 67 -16.13 -2.14 -3.73
N PRO A 68 -16.55 -3.08 -4.58
CA PRO A 68 -16.72 -4.46 -4.16
C PRO A 68 -15.38 -5.04 -3.71
N PRO A 69 -15.39 -6.06 -2.83
CA PRO A 69 -14.16 -6.74 -2.44
C PRO A 69 -13.48 -7.38 -3.68
N LEU A 70 -12.17 -7.26 -3.75
CA LEU A 70 -11.34 -7.82 -4.80
C LEU A 70 -10.65 -9.09 -4.31
N PRO A 71 -10.44 -10.09 -5.16
CA PRO A 71 -9.90 -11.38 -4.72
C PRO A 71 -8.41 -11.30 -4.33
N ARG A 72 -7.66 -10.35 -4.85
CA ARG A 72 -6.23 -10.22 -4.55
C ARG A 72 -5.97 -8.95 -3.73
N LEU A 73 -5.24 -9.10 -2.62
CA LEU A 73 -4.74 -8.01 -1.78
C LEU A 73 -3.21 -7.98 -1.85
N VAL A 74 -2.65 -6.87 -2.31
CA VAL A 74 -1.22 -6.56 -2.13
C VAL A 74 -1.09 -5.64 -0.92
N LEU A 75 -0.33 -6.07 0.09
CA LEU A 75 -0.15 -5.34 1.34
C LEU A 75 1.31 -4.95 1.54
N ALA A 76 1.61 -3.67 1.44
CA ALA A 76 2.92 -3.05 1.63
C ALA A 76 3.04 -2.35 3.00
N GLU A 77 4.25 -1.91 3.34
CA GLU A 77 4.49 -1.12 4.55
C GLU A 77 4.11 0.35 4.38
N ALA A 78 4.44 0.97 3.25
CA ALA A 78 4.09 2.36 2.99
C ALA A 78 3.21 2.51 1.72
N ALA A 79 2.41 3.59 1.69
CA ALA A 79 1.54 3.90 0.55
C ALA A 79 2.32 4.05 -0.77
N ILE A 80 3.54 4.61 -0.71
CA ILE A 80 4.41 4.72 -1.88
C ILE A 80 4.73 3.35 -2.46
N ASP A 81 5.02 2.34 -1.62
CA ASP A 81 5.34 0.99 -2.06
C ASP A 81 4.13 0.29 -2.65
N ALA A 82 2.96 0.44 -2.03
CA ALA A 82 1.71 -0.07 -2.60
C ALA A 82 1.43 0.52 -4.01
N LEU A 83 1.65 1.83 -4.19
CA LEU A 83 1.53 2.50 -5.49
C LEU A 83 2.62 2.07 -6.47
N SER A 84 3.82 1.77 -5.99
CA SER A 84 4.92 1.26 -6.82
C SER A 84 4.63 -0.14 -7.35
N VAL A 85 4.09 -1.04 -6.51
CA VAL A 85 3.62 -2.35 -6.98
C VAL A 85 2.47 -2.18 -7.97
N ALA A 86 1.52 -1.30 -7.70
CA ALA A 86 0.43 -1.01 -8.63
C ALA A 86 0.94 -0.53 -10.00
N ALA A 87 1.98 0.31 -10.01
CA ALA A 87 2.64 0.76 -11.24
C ALA A 87 3.31 -0.40 -11.99
N ILE A 88 4.10 -1.20 -11.28
CA ILE A 88 4.82 -2.36 -11.82
C ILE A 88 3.86 -3.39 -12.43
N GLU A 89 2.69 -3.57 -11.81
CA GLU A 89 1.65 -4.51 -12.26
C GLU A 89 0.63 -3.87 -13.22
N SER A 90 0.85 -2.61 -13.67
CA SER A 90 -0.05 -1.88 -14.56
C SER A 90 -1.48 -1.74 -14.01
N LEU A 91 -1.60 -1.52 -12.71
CA LEU A 91 -2.85 -1.30 -11.97
C LEU A 91 -3.90 -2.40 -12.26
N ARG A 92 -3.62 -3.62 -11.83
CA ARG A 92 -4.51 -4.77 -12.05
C ARG A 92 -5.92 -4.50 -11.50
N ARG A 93 -6.93 -4.88 -12.26
CA ARG A 93 -8.35 -4.66 -11.90
C ARG A 93 -8.88 -5.61 -10.82
N ASP A 94 -8.23 -6.74 -10.62
CA ASP A 94 -8.57 -7.77 -9.62
C ASP A 94 -7.85 -7.57 -8.28
N THR A 95 -7.10 -6.49 -8.14
CA THR A 95 -6.17 -6.29 -7.01
C THR A 95 -6.47 -5.01 -6.24
N LEU A 96 -6.59 -5.16 -4.93
CA LEU A 96 -6.54 -4.06 -3.96
C LEU A 96 -5.09 -3.85 -3.52
N TYR A 97 -4.56 -2.67 -3.74
CA TYR A 97 -3.24 -2.27 -3.26
C TYR A 97 -3.40 -1.50 -1.95
N ALA A 98 -2.81 -2.00 -0.88
CA ALA A 98 -2.95 -1.42 0.44
C ALA A 98 -1.61 -1.26 1.16
N ALA A 99 -1.58 -0.38 2.16
CA ALA A 99 -0.42 -0.21 3.03
C ALA A 99 -0.83 0.04 4.47
N THR A 100 0.00 -0.44 5.40
CA THR A 100 -0.21 -0.31 6.85
C THR A 100 0.27 1.02 7.42
N GLY A 101 1.04 1.80 6.65
CA GLY A 101 1.68 3.03 7.11
C GLY A 101 2.79 2.78 8.16
N GLY A 102 3.51 1.66 8.05
CA GLY A 102 4.65 1.32 8.91
C GLY A 102 4.25 0.79 10.30
N GLY A 103 3.04 0.23 10.45
CA GLY A 103 2.64 -0.36 11.72
C GLY A 103 1.40 -1.24 11.63
N MET A 104 1.24 -2.13 12.59
CA MET A 104 0.06 -2.97 12.76
C MET A 104 -0.52 -2.73 14.16
N GLY A 105 -1.00 -1.50 14.40
CA GLY A 105 -1.76 -1.15 15.59
C GLY A 105 -3.20 -1.66 15.52
N PRO A 106 -3.98 -1.53 16.61
CA PRO A 106 -5.34 -2.07 16.69
C PRO A 106 -6.26 -1.66 15.55
N GLY A 107 -6.25 -0.39 15.13
CA GLY A 107 -7.08 0.10 14.03
C GLY A 107 -6.67 -0.47 12.67
N THR A 108 -5.36 -0.67 12.42
CA THR A 108 -4.83 -1.32 11.22
C THR A 108 -5.24 -2.79 11.18
N ILE A 109 -5.13 -3.50 12.30
CA ILE A 109 -5.51 -4.91 12.41
C ILE A 109 -7.01 -5.06 12.15
N ALA A 110 -7.86 -4.29 12.84
CA ALA A 110 -9.31 -4.34 12.65
C ALA A 110 -9.73 -4.06 11.19
N ALA A 111 -9.07 -3.09 10.53
CA ALA A 111 -9.33 -2.80 9.13
C ALA A 111 -8.90 -3.95 8.19
N LEU A 112 -7.76 -4.62 8.49
CA LEU A 112 -7.33 -5.81 7.75
C LEU A 112 -8.27 -6.98 7.96
N GLU A 113 -8.68 -7.26 9.19
CA GLU A 113 -9.62 -8.34 9.52
C GLU A 113 -10.95 -8.18 8.78
N ALA A 114 -11.53 -6.98 8.80
CA ALA A 114 -12.75 -6.68 8.07
C ALA A 114 -12.60 -6.91 6.56
N LEU A 115 -11.45 -6.51 5.99
CA LEU A 115 -11.14 -6.71 4.59
C LEU A 115 -10.98 -8.20 4.26
N LEU A 116 -10.19 -8.94 5.05
CA LEU A 116 -9.95 -10.38 4.87
C LEU A 116 -11.24 -11.19 5.00
N ALA A 117 -12.11 -10.85 5.97
CA ALA A 117 -13.42 -11.48 6.10
C ALA A 117 -14.30 -11.32 4.85
N SER A 118 -14.22 -10.16 4.19
CA SER A 118 -14.93 -9.95 2.92
C SER A 118 -14.32 -10.73 1.76
N MET A 119 -12.98 -10.83 1.72
CA MET A 119 -12.24 -11.54 0.68
C MET A 119 -12.38 -13.07 0.80
N ALA A 120 -12.47 -13.61 2.00
CA ALA A 120 -12.53 -15.06 2.25
C ALA A 120 -13.68 -15.77 1.51
N ARG A 121 -14.68 -15.01 1.08
CA ARG A 121 -15.85 -15.52 0.32
C ARG A 121 -15.64 -15.51 -1.20
N LEU A 122 -14.52 -14.94 -1.68
CA LEU A 122 -14.26 -14.78 -3.11
C LEU A 122 -13.45 -15.94 -3.66
N PRO A 123 -13.81 -16.48 -4.83
CA PRO A 123 -12.96 -17.42 -5.55
C PRO A 123 -11.59 -16.79 -5.85
N GLY A 124 -10.52 -17.55 -5.59
CA GLY A 124 -9.15 -17.09 -5.85
C GLY A 124 -8.65 -16.01 -4.89
N ALA A 125 -9.27 -15.87 -3.70
CA ALA A 125 -8.79 -14.97 -2.66
C ALA A 125 -7.29 -15.24 -2.36
N LEU A 126 -6.48 -14.16 -2.32
CA LEU A 126 -5.03 -14.25 -2.12
C LEU A 126 -4.50 -12.98 -1.44
N LEU A 127 -3.73 -13.14 -0.37
CA LEU A 127 -2.92 -12.05 0.17
C LEU A 127 -1.47 -12.16 -0.30
N CYS A 128 -0.99 -11.09 -0.93
CA CYS A 128 0.39 -10.90 -1.34
C CYS A 128 1.07 -9.89 -0.40
N SER A 129 1.94 -10.33 0.48
CA SER A 129 2.70 -9.43 1.35
C SER A 129 3.88 -8.83 0.58
N ALA A 130 3.83 -7.53 0.33
CA ALA A 130 4.84 -6.72 -0.35
C ALA A 130 5.64 -5.85 0.64
N ALA A 131 5.88 -6.35 1.85
CA ALA A 131 6.77 -5.71 2.82
C ALA A 131 8.22 -5.66 2.29
N ASP A 132 9.04 -4.78 2.86
CA ASP A 132 10.41 -4.52 2.40
C ASP A 132 11.30 -5.78 2.40
N ALA A 133 12.32 -5.80 1.54
CA ALA A 133 13.25 -6.94 1.39
C ALA A 133 14.34 -6.93 2.47
N ASN A 134 13.96 -6.78 3.74
CA ASN A 134 14.86 -6.73 4.89
C ASN A 134 14.29 -7.48 6.10
N GLY A 135 15.07 -7.62 7.16
CA GLY A 135 14.64 -8.34 8.36
C GLY A 135 13.38 -7.79 9.05
N PRO A 136 13.20 -6.47 9.21
CA PRO A 136 11.92 -5.88 9.63
C PRO A 136 10.76 -6.27 8.72
N GLY A 137 10.91 -6.17 7.40
CA GLY A 137 9.89 -6.54 6.42
C GLY A 137 9.52 -8.02 6.46
N ASP A 138 10.48 -8.91 6.71
CA ASP A 138 10.20 -10.33 6.88
C ASP A 138 9.37 -10.60 8.15
N ARG A 139 9.60 -9.83 9.24
CA ARG A 139 8.73 -9.89 10.44
C ARG A 139 7.31 -9.37 10.16
N PHE A 140 7.16 -8.31 9.36
CA PHE A 140 5.84 -7.84 8.91
C PHE A 140 5.14 -8.90 8.06
N ALA A 141 5.84 -9.50 7.10
CA ALA A 141 5.29 -10.58 6.27
C ALA A 141 4.84 -11.78 7.11
N GLY A 142 5.60 -12.14 8.15
CA GLY A 142 5.22 -13.17 9.12
C GLY A 142 3.90 -12.84 9.85
N ARG A 143 3.73 -11.58 10.29
CA ARG A 143 2.46 -11.12 10.90
C ARG A 143 1.30 -11.15 9.92
N HIS A 144 1.51 -10.73 8.67
CA HIS A 144 0.50 -10.81 7.62
C HIS A 144 0.04 -12.25 7.38
N ARG A 145 0.99 -13.19 7.36
CA ARG A 145 0.73 -14.62 7.21
C ARG A 145 -0.12 -15.16 8.36
N LEU A 146 0.27 -14.91 9.60
CA LEU A 146 -0.48 -15.36 10.78
C LEU A 146 -1.91 -14.80 10.82
N LEU A 147 -2.08 -13.56 10.38
CA LEU A 147 -3.40 -12.94 10.33
C LEU A 147 -4.28 -13.60 9.26
N VAL A 148 -3.76 -13.79 8.04
CA VAL A 148 -4.55 -14.31 6.92
C VAL A 148 -4.90 -15.79 7.08
N GLU A 149 -4.09 -16.57 7.80
CA GLU A 149 -4.36 -17.97 8.13
C GLU A 149 -5.70 -18.15 8.88
N GLN A 150 -6.09 -17.19 9.73
CA GLN A 150 -7.35 -17.19 10.46
C GLN A 150 -8.57 -17.13 9.51
N PHE A 151 -8.40 -16.55 8.32
CA PHE A 151 -9.42 -16.43 7.28
C PHE A 151 -9.34 -17.52 6.21
N ARG A 152 -8.38 -18.45 6.32
CA ARG A 152 -8.11 -19.52 5.34
C ARG A 152 -7.86 -19.01 3.92
N ILE A 153 -7.29 -17.79 3.80
CA ILE A 153 -6.89 -17.21 2.53
C ILE A 153 -5.44 -17.60 2.24
N PRO A 154 -5.11 -18.06 1.03
CA PRO A 154 -3.73 -18.28 0.61
C PRO A 154 -2.85 -17.05 0.78
N PHE A 155 -1.58 -17.29 1.11
CA PHE A 155 -0.56 -16.27 1.33
C PHE A 155 0.59 -16.42 0.35
N THR A 156 1.08 -15.29 -0.16
CA THR A 156 2.31 -15.20 -0.96
C THR A 156 3.18 -14.05 -0.47
N ARG A 157 4.48 -14.27 -0.37
CA ARG A 157 5.47 -13.23 -0.12
C ARG A 157 5.96 -12.66 -1.46
N LEU A 158 5.61 -11.41 -1.74
CA LEU A 158 6.24 -10.64 -2.81
C LEU A 158 7.48 -9.97 -2.22
N ARG A 159 8.67 -10.51 -2.47
CA ARG A 159 9.92 -9.91 -2.04
C ARG A 159 10.46 -9.01 -3.15
N ALA A 160 10.79 -7.77 -2.82
CA ALA A 160 11.50 -6.88 -3.73
C ALA A 160 12.83 -7.54 -4.13
N PRO A 161 13.21 -7.53 -5.43
CA PRO A 161 14.44 -8.20 -5.90
C PRO A 161 15.73 -7.45 -5.52
N ILE A 162 15.62 -6.29 -4.88
CA ILE A 162 16.75 -5.50 -4.36
C ILE A 162 16.86 -5.80 -2.88
N GLU A 163 17.97 -6.42 -2.46
CA GLU A 163 18.21 -6.74 -1.04
C GLU A 163 18.28 -5.47 -0.20
N GLY A 164 17.54 -5.44 0.90
CA GLY A 164 17.39 -4.26 1.75
C GLY A 164 16.49 -3.16 1.18
N GLY A 165 16.06 -3.28 -0.08
CA GLY A 165 15.27 -2.29 -0.79
C GLY A 165 13.76 -2.40 -0.56
N ASP A 166 13.06 -1.35 -0.95
CA ASP A 166 11.60 -1.29 -1.00
C ASP A 166 11.08 -1.40 -2.46
N TRP A 167 9.76 -1.39 -2.63
CA TRP A 167 9.16 -1.49 -3.97
C TRP A 167 9.30 -0.21 -4.79
N ASN A 168 9.52 0.94 -4.14
CA ASN A 168 9.82 2.17 -4.86
C ASN A 168 11.23 2.17 -5.45
N ASP A 169 12.19 1.53 -4.79
CA ASP A 169 13.53 1.30 -5.35
C ASP A 169 13.47 0.42 -6.60
N VAL A 170 12.64 -0.64 -6.58
CA VAL A 170 12.42 -1.50 -7.76
C VAL A 170 11.80 -0.73 -8.93
N LEU A 171 10.78 0.09 -8.64
CA LEU A 171 10.13 0.91 -9.67
C LEU A 171 11.13 1.89 -10.29
N ARG A 172 11.94 2.56 -9.46
CA ARG A 172 12.98 3.47 -9.90
C ARG A 172 13.99 2.78 -10.83
N ALA A 173 14.55 1.66 -10.38
CA ALA A 173 15.53 0.92 -11.16
C ALA A 173 14.97 0.47 -12.54
N ARG A 174 13.70 0.04 -12.58
CA ARG A 174 13.03 -0.32 -13.85
C ARG A 174 12.83 0.89 -14.76
N SER A 175 12.47 2.03 -14.20
CA SER A 175 12.24 3.26 -14.96
C SER A 175 13.55 3.79 -15.56
N GLU A 176 14.64 3.79 -14.78
CA GLU A 176 15.98 4.16 -15.25
C GLU A 176 16.45 3.23 -16.36
N ALA A 177 16.28 1.91 -16.23
CA ALA A 177 16.63 0.93 -17.25
C ALA A 177 15.86 1.13 -18.57
N ASN A 178 14.62 1.66 -18.49
CA ASN A 178 13.79 1.98 -19.65
C ASN A 178 14.03 3.39 -20.22
N GLY A 179 15.04 4.12 -19.75
CA GLY A 179 15.40 5.46 -20.23
C GLY A 179 14.41 6.56 -19.81
N ALA A 180 13.51 6.29 -18.86
CA ALA A 180 12.64 7.31 -18.33
C ALA A 180 13.45 8.28 -17.45
N GLN A 181 13.06 9.56 -17.44
CA GLN A 181 13.56 10.57 -16.50
C GLN A 181 12.48 10.93 -15.48
N PRO A 182 12.85 11.35 -14.25
CA PRO A 182 11.90 11.67 -13.19
C PRO A 182 11.00 12.88 -13.48
#